data_be0502f91859420f6fd830c0a393be36
#
_entry.id   be0502f91859420f6fd830c0a393be36
#
_cell.length_a   1.000
_cell.length_b   1.000
_cell.length_c   1.000
_cell.angle_alpha   90.00
_cell.angle_beta   90.00
_cell.angle_gamma   90.00
#
_symmetry.space_group_name_H-M   'P 1'
#
loop_
_entity.id
_entity.type
_entity.pdbx_description
1 polymer ?
#
loop_
_entity_poly.entity_id
_entity_poly.type
_entity_poly.pdbx_seq_one_letter_code
_entity_poly.pdbx_strand_id
1 'polypeptide(L)'
;MQDAYIQSRQNDQVKNLVKLRERKHRDRQGRLLVEGLRELGHAMGSGYEVETIYYCPECFPSTQHETFIADTCSNDGPPLVRMSEDAFNKAAYREGPDGIIAIAKQQSHSIQELDLPAAPLLLVLEGIEKPGNLGAILRSADGAGADAVILVDCVLDLYNPNAIRSSQGLVFALPIVCTEQADLAEWLSKNQIQSVATTPDTENLHWDIDYAKPTALFFGSESDGLTDHWLKQADTRTRILMEGRADSLNVAAAAAVCLYEAKRQRS
;
A
#
# COMPACT_ATOMS: atom_id res chain seq x y z
N MET A 1 27.82 -5.20 21.61
CA MET A 1 26.98 -4.08 22.13
C MET A 1 25.97 -4.66 23.11
N GLN A 2 25.78 -4.05 24.31
CA GLN A 2 24.70 -4.50 25.20
C GLN A 2 23.40 -4.18 24.49
N ASP A 3 22.57 -5.20 24.20
CA ASP A 3 21.23 -5.01 23.67
C ASP A 3 20.44 -4.12 24.63
N ALA A 4 19.97 -2.98 24.14
CA ALA A 4 19.13 -2.11 24.95
C ALA A 4 17.85 -2.85 25.28
N TYR A 5 17.54 -2.99 26.58
CA TYR A 5 16.33 -3.69 27.04
C TYR A 5 15.33 -2.72 27.67
N ILE A 6 14.16 -2.62 27.08
CA ILE A 6 13.07 -1.76 27.54
C ILE A 6 12.03 -2.59 28.29
N GLN A 7 11.84 -2.28 29.58
CA GLN A 7 10.85 -2.95 30.44
C GLN A 7 9.61 -2.08 30.72
N SER A 8 9.79 -0.76 30.72
CA SER A 8 8.73 0.15 31.18
C SER A 8 7.88 0.67 30.02
N ARG A 9 6.55 0.59 30.18
CA ARG A 9 5.55 1.26 29.32
C ARG A 9 5.73 2.78 29.25
N GLN A 10 6.41 3.37 30.26
CA GLN A 10 6.65 4.81 30.35
C GLN A 10 7.95 5.25 29.66
N ASN A 11 8.72 4.31 29.12
CA ASN A 11 9.91 4.61 28.34
C ASN A 11 9.56 5.53 27.15
N ASP A 12 10.41 6.51 26.86
CA ASP A 12 10.12 7.50 25.81
C ASP A 12 10.10 6.90 24.41
N GLN A 13 10.84 5.82 24.16
CA GLN A 13 10.78 5.09 22.91
C GLN A 13 9.41 4.40 22.75
N VAL A 14 8.87 3.77 23.80
CA VAL A 14 7.51 3.19 23.78
C VAL A 14 6.46 4.26 23.51
N LYS A 15 6.57 5.41 24.17
CA LYS A 15 5.66 6.55 23.91
C LYS A 15 5.77 7.05 22.47
N ASN A 16 6.98 7.05 21.90
CA ASN A 16 7.17 7.45 20.50
C ASN A 16 6.55 6.44 19.52
N LEU A 17 6.72 5.15 19.75
CA LEU A 17 6.06 4.09 18.96
C LEU A 17 4.54 4.29 18.95
N VAL A 18 3.94 4.56 20.12
CA VAL A 18 2.49 4.86 20.23
C VAL A 18 2.12 6.13 19.44
N LYS A 19 2.92 7.19 19.51
CA LYS A 19 2.67 8.44 18.75
C LYS A 19 2.72 8.22 17.24
N LEU A 20 3.65 7.41 16.74
CA LEU A 20 3.80 7.12 15.31
C LEU A 20 2.61 6.35 14.70
N ARG A 21 1.63 5.92 15.50
CA ARG A 21 0.34 5.43 14.97
C ARG A 21 -0.50 6.53 14.34
N GLU A 22 -0.26 7.80 14.71
CA GLU A 22 -0.98 8.96 14.21
C GLU A 22 -0.19 9.67 13.09
N ARG A 23 -0.88 9.99 11.98
CA ARG A 23 -0.30 10.64 10.79
C ARG A 23 0.51 11.89 11.13
N LYS A 24 -0.03 12.80 11.94
CA LYS A 24 0.64 14.06 12.33
C LYS A 24 2.03 13.85 12.96
N HIS A 25 2.22 12.75 13.68
CA HIS A 25 3.50 12.44 14.31
C HIS A 25 4.47 11.78 13.34
N ARG A 26 3.97 10.96 12.41
CA ARG A 26 4.77 10.38 11.32
C ARG A 26 5.30 11.47 10.40
N ASP A 27 4.41 12.33 9.90
CA ASP A 27 4.78 13.41 8.97
C ASP A 27 5.78 14.39 9.59
N ARG A 28 5.58 14.75 10.88
CA ARG A 28 6.53 15.63 11.59
C ARG A 28 7.91 15.01 11.76
N GLN A 29 8.01 13.68 11.89
CA GLN A 29 9.26 12.98 12.09
C GLN A 29 9.87 12.45 10.78
N GLY A 30 9.12 12.44 9.69
CA GLY A 30 9.50 11.76 8.44
C GLY A 30 9.62 10.24 8.61
N ARG A 31 8.90 9.66 9.58
CA ARG A 31 9.02 8.26 10.01
C ARG A 31 7.70 7.53 9.93
N LEU A 32 7.76 6.23 9.85
CA LEU A 32 6.62 5.34 9.89
C LEU A 32 6.85 4.15 10.81
N LEU A 33 5.76 3.48 11.18
CA LEU A 33 5.79 2.22 11.93
C LEU A 33 5.55 1.06 10.98
N VAL A 34 6.40 0.04 11.09
CA VAL A 34 6.21 -1.26 10.43
C VAL A 34 6.01 -2.30 11.53
N GLU A 35 4.85 -2.93 11.59
CA GLU A 35 4.52 -3.97 12.59
C GLU A 35 4.30 -5.29 11.90
N GLY A 36 5.13 -6.26 12.22
CA GLY A 36 5.11 -7.62 11.70
C GLY A 36 6.33 -7.99 10.86
N LEU A 37 6.75 -9.25 10.99
CA LEU A 37 7.93 -9.78 10.27
C LEU A 37 7.77 -9.70 8.75
N ARG A 38 6.59 -10.04 8.23
CA ARG A 38 6.30 -10.01 6.79
C ARG A 38 6.32 -8.58 6.25
N GLU A 39 5.64 -7.68 6.93
CA GLU A 39 5.55 -6.27 6.59
C GLU A 39 6.94 -5.62 6.60
N LEU A 40 7.77 -5.97 7.59
CA LEU A 40 9.16 -5.52 7.68
C LEU A 40 10.02 -6.10 6.54
N GLY A 41 9.82 -7.38 6.20
CA GLY A 41 10.50 -8.02 5.07
C GLY A 41 10.23 -7.29 3.74
N HIS A 42 8.97 -6.91 3.48
CA HIS A 42 8.63 -6.09 2.30
C HIS A 42 9.28 -4.72 2.34
N ALA A 43 9.23 -4.01 3.47
CA ALA A 43 9.85 -2.69 3.60
C ALA A 43 11.36 -2.74 3.34
N MET A 44 12.07 -3.67 3.97
CA MET A 44 13.51 -3.84 3.78
C MET A 44 13.86 -4.26 2.35
N GLY A 45 13.10 -5.20 1.78
CA GLY A 45 13.29 -5.69 0.40
C GLY A 45 13.06 -4.61 -0.65
N SER A 46 12.27 -3.58 -0.34
CA SER A 46 11.99 -2.43 -1.22
C SER A 46 12.84 -1.19 -0.90
N GLY A 47 13.90 -1.35 -0.10
CA GLY A 47 14.87 -0.30 0.14
C GLY A 47 14.42 0.80 1.13
N TYR A 48 13.41 0.53 1.96
CA TYR A 48 13.08 1.43 3.05
C TYR A 48 14.19 1.44 4.10
N GLU A 49 14.65 2.63 4.48
CA GLU A 49 15.67 2.79 5.53
C GLU A 49 15.05 2.51 6.91
N VAL A 50 15.34 1.32 7.45
CA VAL A 50 14.92 0.92 8.79
C VAL A 50 15.91 1.47 9.81
N GLU A 51 15.43 2.31 10.73
CA GLU A 51 16.27 2.97 11.72
C GLU A 51 16.47 2.16 13.00
N THR A 52 15.46 1.38 13.41
CA THR A 52 15.48 0.57 14.63
C THR A 52 14.42 -0.51 14.56
N ILE A 53 14.76 -1.71 14.99
CA ILE A 53 13.84 -2.83 15.18
C ILE A 53 13.67 -3.11 16.67
N TYR A 54 12.44 -3.08 17.13
CA TYR A 54 12.03 -3.46 18.48
C TYR A 54 11.48 -4.87 18.44
N TYR A 55 11.92 -5.73 19.36
CA TYR A 55 11.49 -7.12 19.35
C TYR A 55 11.19 -7.66 20.74
N CYS A 56 10.25 -8.62 20.82
CA CYS A 56 9.83 -9.29 22.02
C CYS A 56 9.80 -10.81 21.77
N PRO A 57 10.84 -11.57 22.16
CA PRO A 57 10.90 -13.01 21.94
C PRO A 57 9.72 -13.77 22.51
N GLU A 58 9.17 -13.29 23.62
CA GLU A 58 8.02 -13.88 24.32
C GLU A 58 6.72 -13.84 23.47
N CYS A 59 6.68 -12.98 22.45
CA CYS A 59 5.56 -12.82 21.50
C CYS A 59 5.77 -13.55 20.17
N PHE A 60 6.92 -14.18 19.92
CA PHE A 60 7.22 -14.80 18.64
C PHE A 60 6.32 -16.02 18.38
N PRO A 61 5.59 -16.05 17.25
CA PRO A 61 4.75 -17.20 16.90
C PRO A 61 5.53 -18.37 16.29
N SER A 62 6.76 -18.15 15.84
CA SER A 62 7.57 -19.17 15.16
C SER A 62 9.07 -18.86 15.24
N THR A 63 9.91 -19.87 15.00
CA THR A 63 11.37 -19.75 14.95
C THR A 63 11.89 -18.87 13.82
N GLN A 64 11.07 -18.54 12.81
CA GLN A 64 11.46 -17.59 11.75
C GLN A 64 11.78 -16.21 12.31
N HIS A 65 11.09 -15.78 13.39
CA HIS A 65 11.34 -14.50 14.06
C HIS A 65 12.69 -14.51 14.77
N GLU A 66 13.04 -15.62 15.43
CA GLU A 66 14.35 -15.79 16.08
C GLU A 66 15.48 -15.76 15.04
N THR A 67 15.32 -16.49 13.93
CA THR A 67 16.27 -16.51 12.82
C THR A 67 16.47 -15.11 12.24
N PHE A 68 15.38 -14.40 11.97
CA PHE A 68 15.45 -13.02 11.44
C PHE A 68 16.22 -12.08 12.36
N ILE A 69 15.99 -12.13 13.68
CA ILE A 69 16.73 -11.30 14.65
C ILE A 69 18.21 -11.70 14.68
N ALA A 70 18.52 -12.99 14.68
CA ALA A 70 19.89 -13.48 14.67
C ALA A 70 20.65 -13.05 13.38
N ASP A 71 20.03 -13.17 12.23
CA ASP A 71 20.59 -12.76 10.94
C ASP A 71 20.80 -11.24 10.88
N THR A 72 19.87 -10.46 11.42
CA THR A 72 19.98 -8.99 11.50
C THR A 72 21.15 -8.59 12.38
N CYS A 73 21.37 -9.26 13.52
CA CYS A 73 22.53 -9.03 14.39
C CYS A 73 23.85 -9.34 13.68
N SER A 74 23.88 -10.40 12.85
CA SER A 74 25.13 -10.91 12.24
C SER A 74 25.58 -10.09 11.02
N ASN A 75 24.68 -9.35 10.37
CA ASN A 75 24.90 -8.69 9.08
C ASN A 75 24.99 -7.16 9.15
N ASP A 76 25.37 -6.57 10.30
CA ASP A 76 25.39 -5.12 10.52
C ASP A 76 24.04 -4.44 10.14
N GLY A 77 22.95 -5.12 10.43
CA GLY A 77 21.59 -4.62 10.20
C GLY A 77 21.20 -3.43 11.09
N PRO A 78 19.95 -2.99 11.03
CA PRO A 78 19.46 -1.92 11.89
C PRO A 78 19.63 -2.25 13.37
N PRO A 79 19.82 -1.24 14.24
CA PRO A 79 19.89 -1.43 15.69
C PRO A 79 18.69 -2.22 16.22
N LEU A 80 18.96 -3.19 17.07
CA LEU A 80 17.97 -4.04 17.72
C LEU A 80 17.74 -3.59 19.17
N VAL A 81 16.47 -3.52 19.58
CA VAL A 81 16.06 -3.15 20.95
C VAL A 81 15.11 -4.21 21.47
N ARG A 82 15.54 -4.98 22.47
CA ARG A 82 14.67 -5.93 23.12
C ARG A 82 13.64 -5.22 24.01
N MET A 83 12.41 -5.71 24.04
CA MET A 83 11.34 -5.21 24.90
C MET A 83 10.76 -6.33 25.74
N SER A 84 10.30 -6.01 26.95
CA SER A 84 9.41 -6.90 27.70
C SER A 84 8.05 -6.99 27.02
N GLU A 85 7.34 -8.09 27.24
CA GLU A 85 5.99 -8.32 26.71
C GLU A 85 5.04 -7.15 27.05
N ASP A 86 5.09 -6.65 28.29
CA ASP A 86 4.25 -5.54 28.73
C ASP A 86 4.54 -4.22 28.01
N ALA A 87 5.80 -3.88 27.78
CA ALA A 87 6.21 -2.71 27.03
C ALA A 87 5.88 -2.86 25.54
N PHE A 88 6.08 -4.06 24.98
CA PHE A 88 5.80 -4.37 23.58
C PHE A 88 4.30 -4.30 23.27
N ASN A 89 3.46 -4.93 24.09
CA ASN A 89 1.99 -4.88 23.94
C ASN A 89 1.45 -3.45 24.03
N LYS A 90 2.09 -2.55 24.81
CA LYS A 90 1.75 -1.13 24.79
C LYS A 90 2.09 -0.46 23.48
N ALA A 91 3.22 -0.82 22.86
CA ALA A 91 3.68 -0.27 21.60
C ALA A 91 2.93 -0.85 20.39
N ALA A 92 2.52 -2.10 20.43
CA ALA A 92 1.85 -2.80 19.32
C ALA A 92 0.48 -2.19 18.99
N TYR A 93 0.18 -2.05 17.69
CA TYR A 93 -1.10 -1.57 17.17
C TYR A 93 -2.15 -2.68 17.15
N ARG A 94 -1.75 -3.91 16.77
CA ARG A 94 -2.66 -5.05 16.65
C ARG A 94 -2.83 -5.79 17.97
N GLU A 95 -3.97 -6.43 18.13
CA GLU A 95 -4.16 -7.45 19.17
C GLU A 95 -3.44 -8.73 18.75
N GLY A 96 -2.66 -9.34 19.67
CA GLY A 96 -1.84 -10.50 19.38
C GLY A 96 -0.69 -10.20 18.41
N PRO A 97 0.24 -9.32 18.78
CA PRO A 97 1.37 -8.95 17.94
C PRO A 97 2.34 -10.12 17.77
N ASP A 98 3.08 -10.14 16.66
CA ASP A 98 4.07 -11.18 16.37
C ASP A 98 5.48 -10.92 16.93
N GLY A 99 5.60 -9.90 17.77
CA GLY A 99 6.85 -9.63 18.48
C GLY A 99 7.86 -8.77 17.72
N ILE A 100 7.51 -8.20 16.57
CA ILE A 100 8.39 -7.30 15.79
C ILE A 100 7.67 -5.99 15.46
N ILE A 101 8.33 -4.86 15.79
CA ILE A 101 7.95 -3.51 15.38
C ILE A 101 9.22 -2.79 14.93
N ALA A 102 9.17 -2.08 13.81
CA ALA A 102 10.27 -1.25 13.34
C ALA A 102 9.86 0.20 13.13
N ILE A 103 10.83 1.10 13.25
CA ILE A 103 10.75 2.48 12.74
C ILE A 103 11.54 2.54 11.45
N ALA A 104 10.92 3.04 10.39
CA ALA A 104 11.56 3.30 9.11
C ALA A 104 11.32 4.75 8.66
N LYS A 105 12.15 5.25 7.75
CA LYS A 105 11.92 6.55 7.10
C LYS A 105 10.79 6.46 6.08
N GLN A 106 9.98 7.51 6.01
CA GLN A 106 9.00 7.64 4.93
C GLN A 106 9.72 7.83 3.59
N GLN A 107 9.13 7.28 2.54
CA GLN A 107 9.55 7.52 1.15
C GLN A 107 8.41 8.23 0.41
N SER A 108 8.77 9.05 -0.56
CA SER A 108 7.87 9.61 -1.54
C SER A 108 8.38 9.25 -2.93
N HIS A 109 7.48 8.84 -3.82
CA HIS A 109 7.81 8.56 -5.20
C HIS A 109 7.16 9.60 -6.10
N SER A 110 7.92 10.07 -7.08
CA SER A 110 7.40 10.93 -8.14
C SER A 110 6.93 10.08 -9.32
N ILE A 111 5.87 10.52 -10.00
CA ILE A 111 5.37 9.82 -11.19
C ILE A 111 6.42 9.80 -12.32
N GLN A 112 7.33 10.78 -12.34
CA GLN A 112 8.42 10.87 -13.30
C GLN A 112 9.55 9.86 -13.05
N GLU A 113 9.61 9.29 -11.85
CA GLU A 113 10.62 8.33 -11.43
C GLU A 113 10.16 6.87 -11.61
N LEU A 114 8.93 6.65 -12.07
CA LEU A 114 8.42 5.30 -12.32
C LEU A 114 9.19 4.64 -13.47
N ASP A 115 9.85 3.54 -13.17
CA ASP A 115 10.46 2.65 -14.17
C ASP A 115 9.41 1.63 -14.64
N LEU A 116 8.89 1.83 -15.83
CA LEU A 116 7.75 1.09 -16.36
C LEU A 116 8.15 0.25 -17.58
N PRO A 117 7.57 -0.95 -17.74
CA PRO A 117 7.72 -1.75 -18.95
C PRO A 117 7.09 -1.06 -20.17
N ALA A 118 7.34 -1.58 -21.37
CA ALA A 118 6.81 -1.02 -22.61
C ALA A 118 5.26 -0.99 -22.68
N ALA A 119 4.59 -1.91 -22.00
CA ALA A 119 3.13 -1.96 -21.91
C ALA A 119 2.69 -2.04 -20.43
N PRO A 120 2.78 -0.95 -19.66
CA PRO A 120 2.45 -0.97 -18.24
C PRO A 120 0.96 -1.19 -17.99
N LEU A 121 0.66 -1.83 -16.84
CA LEU A 121 -0.67 -1.90 -16.25
C LEU A 121 -0.66 -1.06 -14.98
N LEU A 122 -1.30 0.10 -15.02
CA LEU A 122 -1.38 1.02 -13.90
C LEU A 122 -2.77 0.98 -13.29
N LEU A 123 -2.82 1.12 -11.99
CA LEU A 123 -4.06 1.29 -11.25
C LEU A 123 -4.14 2.71 -10.71
N VAL A 124 -5.18 3.44 -11.07
CA VAL A 124 -5.42 4.82 -10.64
C VAL A 124 -6.61 4.86 -9.70
N LEU A 125 -6.41 5.41 -8.52
CA LEU A 125 -7.41 5.49 -7.46
C LEU A 125 -7.70 6.96 -7.13
N GLU A 126 -8.94 7.38 -7.31
CA GLU A 126 -9.42 8.72 -6.99
C GLU A 126 -10.36 8.66 -5.78
N GLY A 127 -10.06 9.44 -4.74
CA GLY A 127 -10.95 9.59 -3.60
C GLY A 127 -11.13 8.34 -2.73
N ILE A 128 -10.18 7.40 -2.73
CA ILE A 128 -10.24 6.24 -1.84
C ILE A 128 -9.88 6.67 -0.42
N GLU A 129 -10.80 6.50 0.52
CA GLU A 129 -10.64 6.96 1.90
C GLU A 129 -10.35 5.82 2.89
N LYS A 130 -10.87 4.61 2.63
CA LYS A 130 -10.79 3.51 3.59
C LYS A 130 -9.49 2.73 3.46
N PRO A 131 -8.64 2.70 4.51
CA PRO A 131 -7.37 1.94 4.50
C PRO A 131 -7.56 0.45 4.17
N GLY A 132 -8.70 -0.14 4.56
CA GLY A 132 -9.01 -1.54 4.27
C GLY A 132 -9.23 -1.80 2.78
N ASN A 133 -9.90 -0.88 2.07
CA ASN A 133 -10.10 -0.99 0.62
C ASN A 133 -8.76 -0.83 -0.12
N LEU A 134 -7.95 0.17 0.27
CA LEU A 134 -6.59 0.29 -0.28
C LEU A 134 -5.81 -1.01 -0.12
N GLY A 135 -5.78 -1.58 1.10
CA GLY A 135 -5.06 -2.83 1.34
C GLY A 135 -5.54 -4.00 0.48
N ALA A 136 -6.86 -4.15 0.29
CA ALA A 136 -7.41 -5.18 -0.58
C ALA A 136 -7.08 -4.93 -2.06
N ILE A 137 -7.14 -3.68 -2.50
CA ILE A 137 -6.76 -3.27 -3.85
C ILE A 137 -5.29 -3.58 -4.13
N LEU A 138 -4.38 -3.20 -3.22
CA LEU A 138 -2.94 -3.48 -3.37
C LEU A 138 -2.64 -4.97 -3.50
N ARG A 139 -3.36 -5.82 -2.75
CA ARG A 139 -3.21 -7.28 -2.89
C ARG A 139 -3.68 -7.79 -4.25
N SER A 140 -4.74 -7.21 -4.82
CA SER A 140 -5.23 -7.56 -6.15
C SER A 140 -4.29 -7.04 -7.24
N ALA A 141 -3.74 -5.83 -7.06
CA ALA A 141 -2.79 -5.22 -7.97
C ALA A 141 -1.48 -6.04 -8.06
N ASP A 142 -0.91 -6.41 -6.92
CA ASP A 142 0.26 -7.29 -6.84
C ASP A 142 -0.01 -8.65 -7.50
N GLY A 143 -1.11 -9.33 -7.12
CA GLY A 143 -1.49 -10.63 -7.66
C GLY A 143 -1.78 -10.63 -9.16
N ALA A 144 -2.26 -9.52 -9.72
CA ALA A 144 -2.49 -9.34 -11.14
C ALA A 144 -1.23 -8.90 -11.91
N GLY A 145 -0.19 -8.44 -11.22
CA GLY A 145 1.04 -7.93 -11.83
C GLY A 145 0.87 -6.50 -12.35
N ALA A 146 0.18 -5.63 -11.59
CA ALA A 146 0.17 -4.20 -11.88
C ALA A 146 1.56 -3.60 -11.59
N ASP A 147 2.00 -2.70 -12.45
CA ASP A 147 3.34 -2.11 -12.39
C ASP A 147 3.43 -0.95 -11.38
N ALA A 148 2.33 -0.21 -11.19
CA ALA A 148 2.24 0.84 -10.19
C ALA A 148 0.79 1.15 -9.79
N VAL A 149 0.64 1.75 -8.61
CA VAL A 149 -0.63 2.32 -8.11
C VAL A 149 -0.47 3.83 -7.98
N ILE A 150 -1.39 4.58 -8.58
CA ILE A 150 -1.38 6.04 -8.57
C ILE A 150 -2.60 6.51 -7.77
N LEU A 151 -2.37 7.32 -6.77
CA LEU A 151 -3.40 7.95 -5.96
C LEU A 151 -3.55 9.39 -6.40
N VAL A 152 -4.73 9.73 -6.90
CA VAL A 152 -5.04 11.10 -7.34
C VAL A 152 -5.61 11.89 -6.18
N ASP A 153 -5.13 13.12 -6.00
CA ASP A 153 -5.55 14.05 -4.94
C ASP A 153 -5.56 13.37 -3.57
N CYS A 154 -4.44 12.72 -3.26
CA CYS A 154 -4.29 11.77 -2.16
C CYS A 154 -4.58 12.36 -0.78
N VAL A 155 -5.76 12.11 -0.25
CA VAL A 155 -6.13 12.37 1.15
C VAL A 155 -5.74 11.21 2.05
N LEU A 156 -5.61 10.02 1.48
CA LEU A 156 -5.36 8.78 2.20
C LEU A 156 -3.97 8.79 2.87
N ASP A 157 -3.93 8.28 4.07
CA ASP A 157 -2.69 8.04 4.82
C ASP A 157 -2.10 6.67 4.45
N LEU A 158 -1.15 6.66 3.51
CA LEU A 158 -0.49 5.44 3.03
C LEU A 158 0.15 4.62 4.15
N TYR A 159 0.75 5.31 5.11
CA TYR A 159 1.44 4.69 6.25
C TYR A 159 0.54 4.50 7.47
N ASN A 160 -0.79 4.56 7.28
CA ASN A 160 -1.73 4.18 8.32
C ASN A 160 -1.49 2.71 8.72
N PRO A 161 -1.35 2.38 10.01
CA PRO A 161 -1.10 1.00 10.44
C PRO A 161 -2.11 -0.01 9.91
N ASN A 162 -3.37 0.41 9.71
CA ASN A 162 -4.38 -0.46 9.12
C ASN A 162 -4.19 -0.67 7.61
N ALA A 163 -3.67 0.32 6.86
CA ALA A 163 -3.33 0.16 5.45
C ALA A 163 -2.14 -0.81 5.28
N ILE A 164 -1.09 -0.66 6.08
CA ILE A 164 0.07 -1.56 6.10
C ILE A 164 -0.39 -2.99 6.40
N ARG A 165 -1.20 -3.18 7.45
CA ARG A 165 -1.71 -4.49 7.86
C ARG A 165 -2.62 -5.12 6.81
N SER A 166 -3.62 -4.39 6.30
CA SER A 166 -4.60 -4.92 5.36
C SER A 166 -3.99 -5.26 4.00
N SER A 167 -2.95 -4.52 3.59
CA SER A 167 -2.16 -4.83 2.40
C SER A 167 -1.13 -5.94 2.62
N GLN A 168 -0.97 -6.42 3.85
CA GLN A 168 0.08 -7.38 4.21
C GLN A 168 1.50 -6.86 3.90
N GLY A 169 1.72 -5.56 4.01
CA GLY A 169 2.99 -4.90 3.70
C GLY A 169 3.20 -4.57 2.22
N LEU A 170 2.25 -4.89 1.33
CA LEU A 170 2.39 -4.57 -0.11
C LEU A 170 2.40 -3.07 -0.40
N VAL A 171 1.98 -2.24 0.56
CA VAL A 171 2.18 -0.79 0.50
C VAL A 171 3.66 -0.40 0.36
N PHE A 172 4.58 -1.28 0.74
CA PHE A 172 6.03 -1.10 0.58
C PHE A 172 6.59 -1.70 -0.70
N ALA A 173 5.96 -2.78 -1.21
CA ALA A 173 6.48 -3.58 -2.32
C ALA A 173 6.05 -3.06 -3.70
N LEU A 174 4.86 -2.46 -3.79
CA LEU A 174 4.38 -1.86 -5.03
C LEU A 174 4.82 -0.39 -5.12
N PRO A 175 5.22 0.12 -6.29
CA PRO A 175 5.38 1.55 -6.51
C PRO A 175 4.04 2.27 -6.31
N ILE A 176 3.94 3.13 -5.30
CA ILE A 176 2.74 3.93 -5.04
C ILE A 176 3.11 5.41 -5.15
N VAL A 177 2.43 6.12 -6.04
CA VAL A 177 2.65 7.53 -6.30
C VAL A 177 1.40 8.33 -5.93
N CYS A 178 1.60 9.45 -5.24
CA CYS A 178 0.55 10.46 -5.07
C CYS A 178 0.80 11.61 -6.05
N THR A 179 -0.20 11.99 -6.83
CA THR A 179 -0.10 13.08 -7.82
C THR A 179 -1.41 13.83 -7.93
N GLU A 180 -1.35 15.04 -8.49
CA GLU A 180 -2.54 15.81 -8.82
C GLU A 180 -3.14 15.37 -10.16
N GLN A 181 -4.44 15.60 -10.32
CA GLN A 181 -5.22 15.19 -11.48
C GLN A 181 -4.64 15.74 -12.80
N ALA A 182 -4.23 17.02 -12.82
CA ALA A 182 -3.70 17.64 -14.03
C ALA A 182 -2.36 17.04 -14.46
N ASP A 183 -1.47 16.78 -13.50
CA ASP A 183 -0.14 16.22 -13.74
C ASP A 183 -0.25 14.78 -14.28
N LEU A 184 -1.20 14.00 -13.75
CA LEU A 184 -1.45 12.65 -14.22
C LEU A 184 -1.94 12.63 -15.67
N ALA A 185 -2.89 13.50 -16.02
CA ALA A 185 -3.45 13.54 -17.37
C ALA A 185 -2.38 13.87 -18.43
N GLU A 186 -1.51 14.86 -18.14
CA GLU A 186 -0.40 15.22 -19.01
C GLU A 186 0.60 14.06 -19.15
N TRP A 187 0.94 13.43 -18.01
CA TRP A 187 1.90 12.32 -17.98
C TRP A 187 1.41 11.09 -18.75
N LEU A 188 0.14 10.70 -18.62
CA LEU A 188 -0.46 9.59 -19.37
C LEU A 188 -0.41 9.85 -20.89
N SER A 189 -0.81 11.06 -21.30
CA SER A 189 -0.79 11.47 -22.72
C SER A 189 0.62 11.41 -23.30
N LYS A 190 1.60 11.97 -22.57
CA LYS A 190 3.02 11.97 -23.01
C LYS A 190 3.60 10.55 -23.15
N ASN A 191 3.19 9.63 -22.29
CA ASN A 191 3.66 8.24 -22.30
C ASN A 191 2.78 7.30 -23.14
N GLN A 192 1.75 7.81 -23.82
CA GLN A 192 0.84 7.03 -24.68
C GLN A 192 0.16 5.88 -23.93
N ILE A 193 -0.20 6.12 -22.67
CA ILE A 193 -0.91 5.15 -21.82
C ILE A 193 -2.40 5.43 -21.92
N GLN A 194 -3.18 4.45 -22.40
CA GLN A 194 -4.63 4.62 -22.47
C GLN A 194 -5.24 4.72 -21.08
N SER A 195 -6.18 5.62 -20.92
CA SER A 195 -6.97 5.81 -19.71
C SER A 195 -8.33 5.12 -19.82
N VAL A 196 -8.62 4.20 -18.90
CA VAL A 196 -9.87 3.43 -18.88
C VAL A 196 -10.61 3.73 -17.57
N ALA A 197 -11.67 4.53 -17.66
CA ALA A 197 -12.48 4.94 -16.51
C ALA A 197 -13.58 3.90 -16.23
N THR A 198 -13.63 3.39 -14.98
CA THR A 198 -14.70 2.49 -14.55
C THR A 198 -15.90 3.27 -14.06
N THR A 199 -17.06 3.02 -14.66
CA THR A 199 -18.34 3.66 -14.30
C THR A 199 -19.50 2.75 -14.69
N PRO A 200 -20.61 2.71 -13.94
CA PRO A 200 -21.80 2.00 -14.38
C PRO A 200 -22.47 2.65 -15.62
N ASP A 201 -22.20 3.92 -15.86
CA ASP A 201 -22.84 4.72 -16.92
C ASP A 201 -22.09 4.60 -18.26
N THR A 202 -22.05 3.41 -18.83
CA THR A 202 -21.53 3.11 -20.17
C THR A 202 -22.04 1.76 -20.66
N GLU A 203 -22.05 1.54 -21.97
CA GLU A 203 -22.39 0.23 -22.56
C GLU A 203 -21.18 -0.68 -22.74
N ASN A 204 -19.95 -0.15 -22.70
CA ASN A 204 -18.74 -0.93 -22.92
C ASN A 204 -18.46 -1.83 -21.69
N LEU A 205 -18.33 -3.11 -21.91
CA LEU A 205 -18.06 -4.07 -20.85
C LEU A 205 -16.55 -4.21 -20.61
N HIS A 206 -16.16 -4.49 -19.38
CA HIS A 206 -14.75 -4.55 -18.98
C HIS A 206 -13.93 -5.58 -19.77
N TRP A 207 -14.55 -6.63 -20.29
CA TRP A 207 -13.87 -7.62 -21.12
C TRP A 207 -13.76 -7.24 -22.61
N ASP A 208 -14.40 -6.16 -23.07
CA ASP A 208 -14.34 -5.65 -24.44
C ASP A 208 -13.18 -4.66 -24.63
N ILE A 209 -12.49 -4.29 -23.56
CA ILE A 209 -11.35 -3.38 -23.57
C ILE A 209 -10.07 -4.16 -23.96
N ASP A 210 -9.24 -3.58 -24.81
CA ASP A 210 -7.91 -4.12 -25.15
C ASP A 210 -6.88 -3.71 -24.08
N TYR A 211 -6.67 -4.59 -23.13
CA TYR A 211 -5.69 -4.39 -22.04
C TYR A 211 -4.26 -4.82 -22.42
N ALA A 212 -4.01 -5.35 -23.60
CA ALA A 212 -2.65 -5.66 -24.04
C ALA A 212 -1.81 -4.40 -24.28
N LYS A 213 -2.48 -3.25 -24.48
CA LYS A 213 -1.84 -1.93 -24.59
C LYS A 213 -1.41 -1.37 -23.23
N PRO A 214 -0.48 -0.37 -23.22
CA PRO A 214 -0.23 0.43 -22.03
C PRO A 214 -1.54 0.98 -21.46
N THR A 215 -1.87 0.65 -20.21
CA THR A 215 -3.22 0.90 -19.66
C THR A 215 -3.16 1.44 -18.25
N ALA A 216 -3.91 2.51 -17.98
CA ALA A 216 -4.24 3.01 -16.67
C ALA A 216 -5.73 2.77 -16.38
N LEU A 217 -6.02 1.91 -15.40
CA LEU A 217 -7.38 1.59 -14.95
C LEU A 217 -7.78 2.51 -13.81
N PHE A 218 -8.84 3.28 -13.98
CA PHE A 218 -9.33 4.27 -13.03
C PHE A 218 -10.51 3.76 -12.21
N PHE A 219 -10.41 3.92 -10.88
CA PHE A 219 -11.48 3.63 -9.92
C PHE A 219 -11.70 4.82 -9.01
N GLY A 220 -12.96 5.21 -8.85
CA GLY A 220 -13.36 6.31 -7.99
C GLY A 220 -13.72 5.88 -6.56
N SER A 221 -14.15 6.85 -5.76
CA SER A 221 -14.63 6.63 -4.40
C SER A 221 -15.87 5.73 -4.37
N GLU A 222 -16.17 5.14 -3.21
CA GLU A 222 -17.34 4.30 -3.02
C GLU A 222 -18.65 5.09 -3.04
N SER A 223 -18.62 6.38 -2.68
CA SER A 223 -19.79 7.25 -2.61
C SER A 223 -20.13 7.92 -3.93
N ASP A 224 -19.11 8.50 -4.58
CA ASP A 224 -19.31 9.42 -5.70
C ASP A 224 -18.77 8.87 -7.03
N GLY A 225 -18.02 7.77 -6.99
CA GLY A 225 -17.34 7.22 -8.16
C GLY A 225 -16.17 8.10 -8.62
N LEU A 226 -15.89 8.10 -9.90
CA LEU A 226 -14.91 8.98 -10.54
C LEU A 226 -15.51 10.39 -10.75
N THR A 227 -14.66 11.40 -10.64
CA THR A 227 -15.08 12.77 -10.96
C THR A 227 -15.43 12.93 -12.43
N ASP A 228 -16.22 13.97 -12.73
CA ASP A 228 -16.56 14.40 -14.08
C ASP A 228 -15.34 14.59 -14.99
N HIS A 229 -14.19 14.95 -14.41
CA HIS A 229 -12.96 15.11 -15.18
C HIS A 229 -12.57 13.81 -15.84
N TRP A 230 -12.37 12.73 -15.06
CA TRP A 230 -11.96 11.45 -15.62
C TRP A 230 -13.06 10.80 -16.48
N LEU A 231 -14.33 10.98 -16.12
CA LEU A 231 -15.45 10.49 -16.94
C LEU A 231 -15.52 11.14 -18.34
N LYS A 232 -14.98 12.39 -18.48
CA LYS A 232 -14.98 13.12 -19.77
C LYS A 232 -13.65 13.01 -20.51
N GLN A 233 -12.54 12.86 -19.79
CA GLN A 233 -11.19 12.90 -20.37
C GLN A 233 -10.62 11.52 -20.66
N ALA A 234 -11.13 10.46 -20.03
CA ALA A 234 -10.62 9.11 -20.28
C ALA A 234 -10.86 8.69 -21.75
N ASP A 235 -9.90 7.99 -22.32
CA ASP A 235 -9.98 7.47 -23.69
C ASP A 235 -11.13 6.50 -23.86
N THR A 236 -11.44 5.74 -22.81
CA THR A 236 -12.54 4.78 -22.79
C THR A 236 -13.18 4.69 -21.41
N ARG A 237 -14.51 4.50 -21.38
CA ARG A 237 -15.26 4.14 -20.18
C ARG A 237 -15.64 2.68 -20.24
N THR A 238 -15.68 2.03 -19.07
CA THR A 238 -16.05 0.62 -18.98
C THR A 238 -16.86 0.32 -17.73
N ARG A 239 -17.70 -0.72 -17.79
CA ARG A 239 -18.46 -1.23 -16.65
C ARG A 239 -18.26 -2.72 -16.44
N ILE A 240 -18.47 -3.16 -15.21
CA ILE A 240 -18.68 -4.57 -14.87
C ILE A 240 -20.18 -4.84 -14.97
N LEU A 241 -20.55 -5.88 -15.74
CA LEU A 241 -21.95 -6.25 -15.88
C LEU A 241 -22.51 -6.71 -14.52
N MET A 242 -23.63 -6.10 -14.15
CA MET A 242 -24.38 -6.44 -12.93
C MET A 242 -25.76 -6.98 -13.33
N GLU A 243 -26.09 -8.19 -12.89
CA GLU A 243 -27.41 -8.82 -13.17
C GLU A 243 -28.31 -8.87 -11.93
N GLY A 244 -27.80 -8.46 -10.78
CA GLY A 244 -28.51 -8.51 -9.50
C GLY A 244 -29.21 -7.19 -9.16
N ARG A 245 -29.51 -7.04 -7.86
CA ARG A 245 -30.16 -5.83 -7.32
C ARG A 245 -29.15 -4.76 -6.89
N ALA A 246 -27.87 -5.10 -6.82
CA ALA A 246 -26.82 -4.15 -6.45
C ALA A 246 -26.42 -3.34 -7.68
N ASP A 247 -26.26 -2.04 -7.52
CA ASP A 247 -25.88 -1.12 -8.60
C ASP A 247 -24.41 -1.21 -8.96
N SER A 248 -23.55 -1.61 -8.01
CA SER A 248 -22.10 -1.72 -8.18
C SER A 248 -21.47 -2.73 -7.23
N LEU A 249 -20.21 -3.07 -7.47
CA LEU A 249 -19.34 -3.82 -6.55
C LEU A 249 -18.63 -2.86 -5.61
N ASN A 250 -18.18 -3.38 -4.46
CA ASN A 250 -17.17 -2.70 -3.66
C ASN A 250 -15.93 -2.41 -4.54
N VAL A 251 -15.30 -1.24 -4.36
CA VAL A 251 -14.21 -0.77 -5.24
C VAL A 251 -13.05 -1.76 -5.32
N ALA A 252 -12.70 -2.45 -4.23
CA ALA A 252 -11.63 -3.45 -4.25
C ALA A 252 -12.02 -4.70 -5.07
N ALA A 253 -13.29 -5.10 -5.03
CA ALA A 253 -13.81 -6.18 -5.85
C ALA A 253 -13.84 -5.78 -7.34
N ALA A 254 -14.30 -4.56 -7.65
CA ALA A 254 -14.30 -4.03 -9.01
C ALA A 254 -12.87 -3.95 -9.59
N ALA A 255 -11.91 -3.44 -8.80
CA ALA A 255 -10.51 -3.39 -9.19
C ALA A 255 -9.95 -4.81 -9.47
N ALA A 256 -10.25 -5.78 -8.60
CA ALA A 256 -9.81 -7.17 -8.80
C ALA A 256 -10.36 -7.76 -10.10
N VAL A 257 -11.64 -7.59 -10.40
CA VAL A 257 -12.26 -8.10 -11.64
C VAL A 257 -11.57 -7.53 -12.89
N CYS A 258 -11.39 -6.21 -12.97
CA CYS A 258 -10.77 -5.56 -14.12
C CYS A 258 -9.27 -5.90 -14.23
N LEU A 259 -8.54 -5.94 -13.13
CA LEU A 259 -7.11 -6.29 -13.09
C LEU A 259 -6.88 -7.74 -13.56
N TYR A 260 -7.70 -8.69 -13.12
CA TYR A 260 -7.55 -10.08 -13.54
C TYR A 260 -8.01 -10.33 -14.98
N GLU A 261 -8.94 -9.53 -15.51
CA GLU A 261 -9.23 -9.53 -16.94
C GLU A 261 -8.04 -8.99 -17.75
N ALA A 262 -7.42 -7.89 -17.29
CA ALA A 262 -6.20 -7.36 -17.90
C ALA A 262 -5.07 -8.41 -17.86
N LYS A 263 -4.88 -9.09 -16.73
CA LYS A 263 -3.91 -10.18 -16.62
C LYS A 263 -4.19 -11.31 -17.60
N ARG A 264 -5.45 -11.74 -17.73
CA ARG A 264 -5.84 -12.80 -18.67
C ARG A 264 -5.48 -12.45 -20.11
N GLN A 265 -5.65 -11.19 -20.51
CA GLN A 265 -5.34 -10.76 -21.88
C GLN A 265 -3.84 -10.61 -22.14
N ARG A 266 -3.04 -10.43 -21.10
CA ARG A 266 -1.56 -10.24 -21.16
C ARG A 266 -0.76 -11.54 -20.96
N SER A 267 -1.44 -12.67 -20.70
CA SER A 267 -0.84 -14.00 -20.39
C SER A 267 -0.63 -14.89 -21.61
#